data_4443b8da4982a91da3f7b5b840f1f8c5
#
_entry.id   4443b8da4982a91da3f7b5b840f1f8c5
#
_cell.length_a   1.000
_cell.length_b   1.000
_cell.length_c   1.000
_cell.angle_alpha   90.00
_cell.angle_beta   90.00
_cell.angle_gamma   90.00
#
_symmetry.space_group_name_H-M   'P 1'
#
loop_
_entity.id
_entity.type
_entity.pdbx_description
1 polymer ?
#
loop_
_entity_poly.entity_id
_entity_poly.type
_entity_poly.pdbx_seq_one_letter_code
_entity_poly.pdbx_strand_id
1 'polypeptide(L)'
;VLVTGGAGFIGTHLCRYLHDCGHQVISLDVNQVGDQPWECVTGDIRDDLQLDGIDVIVHLAAQISVPRSIENPDETLSINVDGTSSILSVAEASGVKRILFASSAAVYGDSQQIPIPEDAPLIPQSPYAVSKIVGEELLKRSSIETCSFRFFNVYGPNQSAEGGYAAVIPAFKKAISEGVECKIFGDGTQVRDFIHVTDLTRIIGLAIEAKELPAELNIASGEATSLLDLIENLKFLHPEMLNPVFQEERAGDIHTSLADISLLTSTFEVGEMVSIQEGLS
;
A
#
# COMPACT_ATOMS: atom_id res chain seq x y z
N VAL A 1 9.15 5.64 -16.41
CA VAL A 1 8.89 5.08 -15.08
C VAL A 1 8.48 3.62 -15.21
N LEU A 2 9.10 2.73 -14.46
CA LEU A 2 8.68 1.33 -14.32
C LEU A 2 7.84 1.20 -13.04
N VAL A 3 6.66 0.57 -13.14
CA VAL A 3 5.81 0.21 -12.00
C VAL A 3 5.74 -1.30 -11.90
N THR A 4 6.40 -1.91 -10.92
CA THR A 4 6.25 -3.34 -10.65
C THR A 4 4.98 -3.58 -9.83
N GLY A 5 4.29 -4.69 -10.04
CA GLY A 5 2.94 -4.88 -9.48
C GLY A 5 1.88 -4.01 -10.16
N GLY A 6 2.11 -3.66 -11.43
CA GLY A 6 1.28 -2.73 -12.20
C GLY A 6 -0.14 -3.21 -12.49
N ALA A 7 -0.41 -4.53 -12.41
CA ALA A 7 -1.74 -5.11 -12.54
C ALA A 7 -2.52 -5.13 -11.21
N GLY A 8 -1.87 -4.83 -10.09
CA GLY A 8 -2.49 -4.76 -8.78
C GLY A 8 -3.39 -3.55 -8.60
N PHE A 9 -4.12 -3.50 -7.48
CA PHE A 9 -5.02 -2.40 -7.13
C PHE A 9 -4.32 -1.03 -7.19
N ILE A 10 -3.26 -0.83 -6.42
CA ILE A 10 -2.51 0.43 -6.41
C ILE A 10 -1.80 0.65 -7.75
N GLY A 11 -1.18 -0.41 -8.30
CA GLY A 11 -0.39 -0.33 -9.53
C GLY A 11 -1.18 0.18 -10.73
N THR A 12 -2.41 -0.32 -10.92
CA THR A 12 -3.27 0.12 -12.02
C THR A 12 -3.67 1.59 -11.91
N HIS A 13 -4.01 2.05 -10.70
CA HIS A 13 -4.31 3.46 -10.44
C HIS A 13 -3.08 4.35 -10.66
N LEU A 14 -1.91 3.91 -10.19
CA LEU A 14 -0.66 4.65 -10.35
C LEU A 14 -0.24 4.75 -11.82
N CYS A 15 -0.27 3.63 -12.57
CA CYS A 15 0.06 3.65 -13.99
C CYS A 15 -0.85 4.61 -14.76
N ARG A 16 -2.15 4.61 -14.46
CA ARG A 16 -3.11 5.55 -15.05
C ARG A 16 -2.75 6.99 -14.72
N TYR A 17 -2.56 7.30 -13.45
CA TYR A 17 -2.22 8.64 -13.00
C TYR A 17 -0.93 9.16 -13.67
N LEU A 18 0.13 8.36 -13.68
CA LEU A 18 1.41 8.74 -14.30
C LEU A 18 1.31 8.92 -15.80
N HIS A 19 0.56 8.06 -16.50
CA HIS A 19 0.29 8.19 -17.92
C HIS A 19 -0.45 9.50 -18.22
N ASP A 20 -1.49 9.82 -17.46
CA ASP A 20 -2.29 11.05 -17.64
C ASP A 20 -1.48 12.31 -17.31
N CYS A 21 -0.46 12.22 -16.46
CA CYS A 21 0.54 13.28 -16.21
C CYS A 21 1.63 13.37 -17.30
N GLY A 22 1.61 12.50 -18.32
CA GLY A 22 2.54 12.56 -19.46
C GLY A 22 3.83 11.76 -19.27
N HIS A 23 3.95 10.92 -18.25
CA HIS A 23 5.10 10.02 -18.10
C HIS A 23 5.04 8.86 -19.10
N GLN A 24 6.20 8.41 -19.54
CA GLN A 24 6.31 7.10 -20.20
C GLN A 24 6.28 6.02 -19.11
N VAL A 25 5.22 5.22 -19.11
CA VAL A 25 4.96 4.21 -18.09
C VAL A 25 5.15 2.82 -18.69
N ILE A 26 5.87 1.97 -17.96
CA ILE A 26 5.93 0.53 -18.19
C ILE A 26 5.41 -0.14 -16.92
N SER A 27 4.44 -1.02 -17.03
CA SER A 27 3.97 -1.87 -15.93
C SER A 27 4.55 -3.27 -16.06
N LEU A 28 5.08 -3.81 -14.97
CA LEU A 28 5.55 -5.20 -14.86
C LEU A 28 4.71 -5.93 -13.81
N ASP A 29 4.12 -7.05 -14.19
CA ASP A 29 3.35 -7.91 -13.28
C ASP A 29 3.35 -9.36 -13.75
N VAL A 30 3.15 -10.29 -12.84
CA VAL A 30 2.95 -11.72 -13.19
C VAL A 30 1.60 -11.96 -13.85
N ASN A 31 0.64 -11.06 -13.64
CA ASN A 31 -0.67 -11.11 -14.26
C ASN A 31 -0.71 -10.22 -15.51
N GLN A 32 -1.48 -10.67 -16.51
CA GLN A 32 -1.75 -9.84 -17.67
C GLN A 32 -2.80 -8.78 -17.33
N VAL A 33 -2.54 -7.55 -17.75
CA VAL A 33 -3.53 -6.47 -17.76
C VAL A 33 -4.11 -6.41 -19.17
N GLY A 34 -5.42 -6.18 -19.30
CA GLY A 34 -6.05 -5.93 -20.60
C GLY A 34 -5.45 -4.69 -21.29
N ASP A 35 -5.98 -4.31 -22.44
CA ASP A 35 -5.52 -3.14 -23.21
C ASP A 35 -5.41 -1.89 -22.34
N GLN A 36 -4.19 -1.40 -22.20
CA GLN A 36 -3.87 -0.17 -21.47
C GLN A 36 -3.17 0.82 -22.40
N PRO A 37 -3.24 2.12 -22.13
CA PRO A 37 -2.54 3.13 -22.94
C PRO A 37 -1.03 3.20 -22.66
N TRP A 38 -0.49 2.39 -21.77
CA TRP A 38 0.94 2.25 -21.45
C TRP A 38 1.43 0.84 -21.76
N GLU A 39 2.74 0.67 -21.79
CA GLU A 39 3.38 -0.63 -22.04
C GLU A 39 3.16 -1.58 -20.84
N CYS A 40 2.73 -2.81 -21.13
CA CYS A 40 2.52 -3.86 -20.13
C CYS A 40 3.43 -5.04 -20.39
N VAL A 41 4.28 -5.37 -19.44
CA VAL A 41 5.20 -6.50 -19.47
C VAL A 41 4.72 -7.54 -18.47
N THR A 42 4.59 -8.80 -18.92
CA THR A 42 4.30 -9.93 -18.04
C THR A 42 5.61 -10.59 -17.63
N GLY A 43 5.87 -10.67 -16.33
CA GLY A 43 7.09 -11.27 -15.79
C GLY A 43 7.11 -11.24 -14.26
N ASP A 44 7.96 -12.07 -13.68
CA ASP A 44 8.21 -12.10 -12.23
C ASP A 44 9.39 -11.17 -11.90
N ILE A 45 9.31 -10.44 -10.82
CA ILE A 45 10.41 -9.56 -10.33
C ILE A 45 11.68 -10.34 -9.97
N ARG A 46 11.60 -11.66 -9.86
CA ARG A 46 12.73 -12.58 -9.62
C ARG A 46 13.40 -13.06 -10.88
N ASP A 47 12.81 -12.80 -12.05
CA ASP A 47 13.37 -13.18 -13.34
C ASP A 47 14.56 -12.28 -13.72
N ASP A 48 15.30 -12.69 -14.74
CA ASP A 48 16.37 -11.89 -15.33
C ASP A 48 15.77 -10.77 -16.20
N LEU A 49 15.54 -9.62 -15.57
CA LEU A 49 14.90 -8.46 -16.18
C LEU A 49 15.94 -7.56 -16.89
N GLN A 50 15.51 -6.90 -17.96
CA GLN A 50 16.26 -5.83 -18.62
C GLN A 50 15.50 -4.51 -18.45
N LEU A 51 16.17 -3.49 -17.87
CA LEU A 51 15.55 -2.21 -17.50
C LEU A 51 16.14 -1.05 -18.31
N ASP A 52 16.27 -1.23 -19.63
CA ASP A 52 16.83 -0.20 -20.49
C ASP A 52 15.92 1.05 -20.55
N GLY A 53 16.54 2.24 -20.37
CA GLY A 53 15.83 3.50 -20.45
C GLY A 53 14.88 3.82 -19.30
N ILE A 54 15.01 3.14 -18.16
CA ILE A 54 14.23 3.42 -16.95
C ILE A 54 14.97 4.40 -16.05
N ASP A 55 14.35 5.55 -15.76
CA ASP A 55 14.90 6.52 -14.82
C ASP A 55 14.45 6.25 -13.37
N VAL A 56 13.19 5.87 -13.18
CA VAL A 56 12.56 5.66 -11.87
C VAL A 56 11.81 4.34 -11.83
N ILE A 57 11.95 3.63 -10.73
CA ILE A 57 11.16 2.43 -10.41
C ILE A 57 10.24 2.73 -9.24
N VAL A 58 8.93 2.44 -9.40
CA VAL A 58 7.98 2.34 -8.28
C VAL A 58 7.73 0.85 -8.02
N HIS A 59 8.32 0.35 -6.94
CA HIS A 59 8.32 -1.08 -6.62
C HIS A 59 7.14 -1.44 -5.71
N LEU A 60 6.01 -1.86 -6.32
CA LEU A 60 4.79 -2.26 -5.61
C LEU A 60 4.60 -3.79 -5.57
N ALA A 61 5.29 -4.54 -6.44
CA ALA A 61 5.15 -6.00 -6.52
C ALA A 61 5.54 -6.66 -5.20
N ALA A 62 4.61 -7.41 -4.61
CA ALA A 62 4.83 -8.14 -3.35
C ALA A 62 3.71 -9.16 -3.11
N GLN A 63 4.01 -10.19 -2.32
CA GLN A 63 3.00 -10.94 -1.59
C GLN A 63 2.57 -10.08 -0.39
N ILE A 64 1.29 -9.62 -0.37
CA ILE A 64 0.79 -8.60 0.57
C ILE A 64 -0.07 -9.17 1.72
N SER A 65 -0.48 -10.44 1.64
CA SER A 65 -1.37 -11.03 2.64
C SER A 65 -0.61 -11.44 3.90
N VAL A 66 -0.89 -10.77 5.02
CA VAL A 66 -0.32 -11.12 6.33
C VAL A 66 -0.62 -12.58 6.69
N PRO A 67 -1.87 -13.07 6.62
CA PRO A 67 -2.16 -14.46 6.93
C PRO A 67 -1.44 -15.46 6.02
N ARG A 68 -1.38 -15.20 4.69
CA ARG A 68 -0.61 -16.07 3.78
C ARG A 68 0.88 -16.06 4.14
N SER A 69 1.41 -14.96 4.65
CA SER A 69 2.81 -14.90 5.09
C SER A 69 3.08 -15.79 6.31
N ILE A 70 2.08 -15.98 7.18
CA ILE A 70 2.18 -16.88 8.32
C ILE A 70 2.08 -18.36 7.88
N GLU A 71 1.18 -18.64 6.92
CA GLU A 71 1.00 -19.97 6.36
C GLU A 71 2.20 -20.41 5.48
N ASN A 72 2.75 -19.48 4.68
CA ASN A 72 3.82 -19.73 3.73
C ASN A 72 4.92 -18.66 3.81
N PRO A 73 5.71 -18.63 4.89
CA PRO A 73 6.74 -17.60 5.11
C PRO A 73 7.83 -17.62 4.05
N ASP A 74 8.26 -18.79 3.60
CA ASP A 74 9.32 -18.94 2.59
C ASP A 74 8.91 -18.33 1.23
N GLU A 75 7.66 -18.53 0.82
CA GLU A 75 7.12 -17.90 -0.40
C GLU A 75 7.11 -16.37 -0.27
N THR A 76 6.67 -15.86 0.90
CA THR A 76 6.64 -14.42 1.17
C THR A 76 8.04 -13.82 1.13
N LEU A 77 9.02 -14.46 1.74
CA LEU A 77 10.42 -14.00 1.74
C LEU A 77 11.01 -14.06 0.33
N SER A 78 10.77 -15.15 -0.42
CA SER A 78 11.26 -15.27 -1.79
C SER A 78 10.70 -14.16 -2.69
N ILE A 79 9.38 -13.90 -2.64
CA ILE A 79 8.81 -12.83 -3.48
C ILE A 79 9.26 -11.45 -3.01
N ASN A 80 9.15 -11.16 -1.71
CA ASN A 80 9.32 -9.80 -1.21
C ASN A 80 10.79 -9.42 -0.98
N VAL A 81 11.65 -10.35 -0.59
CA VAL A 81 13.06 -10.08 -0.31
C VAL A 81 13.94 -10.37 -1.52
N ASP A 82 13.88 -11.62 -2.06
CA ASP A 82 14.70 -11.95 -3.21
C ASP A 82 14.26 -11.14 -4.45
N GLY A 83 12.94 -10.93 -4.63
CA GLY A 83 12.41 -10.08 -5.69
C GLY A 83 12.87 -8.63 -5.58
N THR A 84 12.83 -8.03 -4.38
CA THR A 84 13.36 -6.66 -4.15
C THR A 84 14.88 -6.61 -4.41
N SER A 85 15.62 -7.62 -3.98
CA SER A 85 17.06 -7.72 -4.23
C SER A 85 17.37 -7.83 -5.73
N SER A 86 16.58 -8.60 -6.48
CA SER A 86 16.71 -8.72 -7.94
C SER A 86 16.47 -7.37 -8.62
N ILE A 87 15.35 -6.71 -8.32
CA ILE A 87 15.02 -5.37 -8.85
C ILE A 87 16.15 -4.38 -8.55
N LEU A 88 16.66 -4.36 -7.32
CA LEU A 88 17.75 -3.47 -6.94
C LEU A 88 19.03 -3.74 -7.76
N SER A 89 19.41 -5.01 -7.90
CA SER A 89 20.61 -5.40 -8.66
C SER A 89 20.54 -4.99 -10.12
N VAL A 90 19.36 -5.21 -10.76
CA VAL A 90 19.15 -4.82 -12.16
C VAL A 90 19.09 -3.30 -12.30
N ALA A 91 18.45 -2.60 -11.36
CA ALA A 91 18.38 -1.15 -11.35
C ALA A 91 19.78 -0.50 -11.27
N GLU A 92 20.66 -1.00 -10.39
CA GLU A 92 22.06 -0.54 -10.29
C GLU A 92 22.84 -0.78 -11.59
N ALA A 93 22.68 -1.95 -12.20
CA ALA A 93 23.33 -2.29 -13.47
C ALA A 93 22.83 -1.43 -14.66
N SER A 94 21.56 -1.03 -14.65
CA SER A 94 20.92 -0.25 -15.73
C SER A 94 21.00 1.26 -15.52
N GLY A 95 21.56 1.73 -14.41
CA GLY A 95 21.70 3.16 -14.12
C GLY A 95 20.40 3.87 -13.77
N VAL A 96 19.45 3.17 -13.18
CA VAL A 96 18.22 3.75 -12.60
C VAL A 96 18.60 4.78 -11.54
N LYS A 97 17.91 5.91 -11.52
CA LYS A 97 18.26 7.05 -10.65
C LYS A 97 17.54 6.99 -9.31
N ARG A 98 16.34 6.43 -9.27
CA ARG A 98 15.48 6.44 -8.08
C ARG A 98 14.62 5.19 -7.98
N ILE A 99 14.47 4.67 -6.76
CA ILE A 99 13.53 3.60 -6.43
C ILE A 99 12.61 4.06 -5.30
N LEU A 100 11.31 4.05 -5.56
CA LEU A 100 10.25 4.28 -4.58
C LEU A 100 9.66 2.93 -4.19
N PHE A 101 9.79 2.55 -2.93
CA PHE A 101 9.45 1.21 -2.44
C PHE A 101 8.19 1.21 -1.61
N ALA A 102 7.23 0.35 -1.96
CA ALA A 102 6.04 0.12 -1.16
C ALA A 102 6.38 -0.72 0.08
N SER A 103 6.71 -0.03 1.17
CA SER A 103 6.71 -0.59 2.51
C SER A 103 5.31 -0.56 3.11
N SER A 104 5.15 -0.71 4.40
CA SER A 104 3.86 -0.86 5.07
C SER A 104 3.91 -0.39 6.51
N ALA A 105 2.82 0.17 7.03
CA ALA A 105 2.63 0.44 8.45
C ALA A 105 2.74 -0.82 9.33
N ALA A 106 2.60 -2.01 8.74
CA ALA A 106 2.80 -3.29 9.44
C ALA A 106 4.21 -3.44 10.05
N VAL A 107 5.21 -2.67 9.58
CA VAL A 107 6.56 -2.67 10.15
C VAL A 107 6.59 -2.17 11.60
N TYR A 108 5.66 -1.29 11.97
CA TYR A 108 5.57 -0.74 13.33
C TYR A 108 4.94 -1.70 14.34
N GLY A 109 4.15 -2.69 13.86
CA GLY A 109 3.40 -3.58 14.73
C GLY A 109 2.44 -2.81 15.66
N ASP A 110 2.34 -3.23 16.91
CA ASP A 110 1.53 -2.57 17.95
C ASP A 110 2.32 -1.42 18.60
N SER A 111 2.49 -0.31 17.85
CA SER A 111 3.21 0.86 18.35
C SER A 111 2.47 1.52 19.51
N GLN A 112 3.23 1.88 20.55
CA GLN A 112 2.72 2.65 21.69
C GLN A 112 2.80 4.17 21.46
N GLN A 113 3.46 4.59 20.39
CA GLN A 113 3.53 5.99 19.95
C GLN A 113 2.40 6.25 18.96
N ILE A 114 1.43 7.09 19.31
CA ILE A 114 0.29 7.46 18.47
C ILE A 114 0.12 8.98 18.50
N PRO A 115 0.09 9.67 17.35
CA PRO A 115 0.35 9.18 15.99
C PRO A 115 1.76 8.61 15.80
N ILE A 116 1.94 7.67 14.86
CA ILE A 116 3.19 6.90 14.65
C ILE A 116 4.13 7.69 13.73
N PRO A 117 5.28 8.21 14.23
CA PRO A 117 6.27 8.87 13.37
C PRO A 117 7.18 7.84 12.68
N GLU A 118 7.94 8.29 11.67
CA GLU A 118 8.82 7.41 10.89
C GLU A 118 9.98 6.84 11.72
N ASP A 119 10.41 7.52 12.78
CA ASP A 119 11.46 7.07 13.70
C ASP A 119 10.97 6.16 14.83
N ALA A 120 9.67 5.82 14.85
CA ALA A 120 9.11 4.87 15.81
C ALA A 120 9.79 3.49 15.68
N PRO A 121 9.95 2.76 16.82
CA PRO A 121 10.52 1.41 16.78
C PRO A 121 9.77 0.47 15.83
N LEU A 122 10.52 -0.32 15.06
CA LEU A 122 9.97 -1.35 14.19
C LEU A 122 9.79 -2.65 14.98
N ILE A 123 8.53 -3.09 15.14
CA ILE A 123 8.14 -4.27 15.94
C ILE A 123 7.29 -5.20 15.05
N PRO A 124 7.90 -5.87 14.04
CA PRO A 124 7.15 -6.66 13.07
C PRO A 124 6.49 -7.87 13.75
N GLN A 125 5.20 -8.09 13.45
CA GLN A 125 4.40 -9.18 14.02
C GLN A 125 4.10 -10.29 13.01
N SER A 126 4.68 -10.23 11.80
CA SER A 126 4.44 -11.21 10.74
C SER A 126 5.64 -11.34 9.80
N PRO A 127 5.79 -12.47 9.09
CA PRO A 127 6.78 -12.61 8.04
C PRO A 127 6.64 -11.55 6.93
N TYR A 128 5.42 -11.10 6.62
CA TYR A 128 5.18 -9.98 5.72
C TYR A 128 5.85 -8.69 6.24
N ALA A 129 5.61 -8.32 7.49
CA ALA A 129 6.22 -7.12 8.08
C ALA A 129 7.76 -7.23 8.12
N VAL A 130 8.30 -8.39 8.47
CA VAL A 130 9.75 -8.66 8.42
C VAL A 130 10.29 -8.46 6.99
N SER A 131 9.59 -9.00 5.97
CA SER A 131 10.02 -8.87 4.57
C SER A 131 10.08 -7.41 4.11
N LYS A 132 9.17 -6.56 4.60
CA LYS A 132 9.17 -5.12 4.30
C LYS A 132 10.34 -4.40 4.97
N ILE A 133 10.64 -4.70 6.23
CA ILE A 133 11.83 -4.16 6.91
C ILE A 133 13.11 -4.56 6.18
N VAL A 134 13.25 -5.82 5.78
CA VAL A 134 14.42 -6.28 5.02
C VAL A 134 14.53 -5.54 3.69
N GLY A 135 13.41 -5.30 2.99
CA GLY A 135 13.37 -4.49 1.77
C GLY A 135 13.85 -3.05 2.00
N GLU A 136 13.39 -2.37 3.06
CA GLU A 136 13.88 -1.04 3.46
C GLU A 136 15.40 -1.05 3.69
N GLU A 137 15.90 -2.03 4.41
CA GLU A 137 17.35 -2.15 4.71
C GLU A 137 18.21 -2.46 3.47
N LEU A 138 17.71 -3.24 2.51
CA LEU A 138 18.38 -3.46 1.24
C LEU A 138 18.53 -2.16 0.46
N LEU A 139 17.45 -1.40 0.37
CA LEU A 139 17.40 -0.14 -0.37
C LEU A 139 18.27 0.95 0.25
N LYS A 140 18.28 1.07 1.58
CA LYS A 140 19.17 1.99 2.30
C LYS A 140 20.67 1.79 2.01
N ARG A 141 21.08 0.58 1.66
CA ARG A 141 22.48 0.25 1.35
C ARG A 141 22.82 0.46 -0.12
N SER A 142 21.86 0.76 -0.96
CA SER A 142 22.05 1.02 -2.38
C SER A 142 22.76 2.35 -2.63
N SER A 143 23.41 2.44 -3.78
CA SER A 143 23.92 3.70 -4.32
C SER A 143 22.84 4.53 -5.05
N ILE A 144 21.68 3.95 -5.31
CA ILE A 144 20.53 4.62 -5.95
C ILE A 144 19.78 5.44 -4.88
N GLU A 145 19.23 6.59 -5.25
CA GLU A 145 18.33 7.33 -4.38
C GLU A 145 17.05 6.51 -4.11
N THR A 146 16.75 6.24 -2.85
CA THR A 146 15.61 5.39 -2.47
C THR A 146 14.75 6.07 -1.42
N CYS A 147 13.43 5.82 -1.49
CA CYS A 147 12.50 6.17 -0.43
C CYS A 147 11.53 4.99 -0.18
N SER A 148 11.41 4.60 1.07
CA SER A 148 10.49 3.55 1.52
C SER A 148 9.19 4.18 2.00
N PHE A 149 8.11 3.96 1.27
CA PHE A 149 6.78 4.46 1.62
C PHE A 149 6.08 3.47 2.54
N ARG A 150 5.89 3.79 3.78
CA ARG A 150 5.13 3.01 4.75
C ARG A 150 3.64 3.33 4.57
N PHE A 151 2.98 2.57 3.68
CA PHE A 151 1.56 2.74 3.40
C PHE A 151 0.73 2.32 4.61
N PHE A 152 -0.19 3.20 5.01
CA PHE A 152 -1.28 2.87 5.92
C PHE A 152 -2.44 2.23 5.15
N ASN A 153 -3.68 2.31 5.61
CA ASN A 153 -4.78 1.57 5.02
C ASN A 153 -5.25 2.21 3.70
N VAL A 154 -4.65 1.80 2.59
CA VAL A 154 -5.06 2.27 1.26
C VAL A 154 -6.41 1.67 0.88
N TYR A 155 -7.33 2.50 0.37
CA TYR A 155 -8.63 2.08 -0.10
C TYR A 155 -9.04 2.83 -1.37
N GLY A 156 -10.06 2.31 -2.08
CA GLY A 156 -10.60 2.99 -3.25
C GLY A 156 -11.29 2.05 -4.25
N PRO A 157 -11.69 2.58 -5.41
CA PRO A 157 -12.34 1.81 -6.47
C PRO A 157 -11.47 0.65 -6.95
N ASN A 158 -12.12 -0.45 -7.34
CA ASN A 158 -11.47 -1.67 -7.86
C ASN A 158 -10.58 -2.43 -6.86
N GLN A 159 -10.61 -2.07 -5.56
CA GLN A 159 -9.97 -2.89 -4.54
C GLN A 159 -10.74 -4.21 -4.38
N SER A 160 -10.04 -5.34 -4.53
CA SER A 160 -10.68 -6.67 -4.47
C SER A 160 -11.22 -6.97 -3.07
N ALA A 161 -12.45 -7.47 -3.02
CA ALA A 161 -13.05 -8.07 -1.84
C ALA A 161 -12.87 -9.60 -1.80
N GLU A 162 -12.12 -10.17 -2.75
CA GLU A 162 -11.89 -11.61 -2.83
C GLU A 162 -10.74 -12.06 -1.93
N GLY A 163 -10.85 -13.32 -1.46
CA GLY A 163 -9.89 -13.91 -0.55
C GLY A 163 -10.33 -13.82 0.92
N GLY A 164 -9.90 -14.78 1.72
CA GLY A 164 -10.30 -14.91 3.14
C GLY A 164 -9.86 -13.76 4.05
N TYR A 165 -9.10 -12.79 3.51
CA TYR A 165 -8.48 -11.67 4.23
C TYR A 165 -8.60 -10.35 3.46
N ALA A 166 -9.77 -10.11 2.85
CA ALA A 166 -10.05 -8.84 2.21
C ALA A 166 -9.91 -7.67 3.22
N ALA A 167 -9.42 -6.53 2.75
CA ALA A 167 -9.41 -5.31 3.55
C ALA A 167 -10.84 -4.92 3.97
N VAL A 168 -10.99 -4.23 5.08
CA VAL A 168 -12.29 -4.00 5.73
C VAL A 168 -13.29 -3.26 4.83
N ILE A 169 -12.85 -2.21 4.11
CA ILE A 169 -13.74 -1.44 3.23
C ILE A 169 -14.31 -2.29 2.09
N PRO A 170 -13.51 -2.99 1.26
CA PRO A 170 -14.06 -3.84 0.22
C PRO A 170 -14.89 -4.99 0.78
N ALA A 171 -14.54 -5.55 1.96
CA ALA A 171 -15.34 -6.59 2.60
C ALA A 171 -16.73 -6.07 3.01
N PHE A 172 -16.81 -4.85 3.55
CA PHE A 172 -18.09 -4.23 3.92
C PHE A 172 -18.91 -3.85 2.68
N LYS A 173 -18.30 -3.24 1.67
CA LYS A 173 -18.98 -2.94 0.39
C LYS A 173 -19.56 -4.21 -0.27
N LYS A 174 -18.82 -5.31 -0.23
CA LYS A 174 -19.29 -6.61 -0.71
C LYS A 174 -20.49 -7.11 0.09
N ALA A 175 -20.41 -7.10 1.42
CA ALA A 175 -21.52 -7.52 2.29
C ALA A 175 -22.79 -6.71 2.02
N ILE A 176 -22.66 -5.39 1.85
CA ILE A 176 -23.79 -4.50 1.50
C ILE A 176 -24.37 -4.91 0.14
N SER A 177 -23.54 -5.11 -0.89
CA SER A 177 -24.01 -5.49 -2.24
C SER A 177 -24.70 -6.86 -2.28
N GLU A 178 -24.32 -7.78 -1.39
CA GLU A 178 -24.90 -9.10 -1.26
C GLU A 178 -26.12 -9.12 -0.31
N GLY A 179 -26.43 -8.00 0.36
CA GLY A 179 -27.52 -7.91 1.32
C GLY A 179 -27.31 -8.75 2.58
N VAL A 180 -26.04 -8.91 2.99
CA VAL A 180 -25.67 -9.65 4.21
C VAL A 180 -25.06 -8.70 5.24
N GLU A 181 -24.95 -9.16 6.50
CA GLU A 181 -24.41 -8.36 7.60
C GLU A 181 -22.90 -8.18 7.48
N CYS A 182 -22.42 -6.95 7.75
CA CYS A 182 -20.99 -6.68 7.93
C CYS A 182 -20.50 -7.31 9.24
N LYS A 183 -19.35 -7.99 9.19
CA LYS A 183 -18.74 -8.63 10.36
C LYS A 183 -17.67 -7.73 10.96
N ILE A 184 -17.84 -7.34 12.22
CA ILE A 184 -16.87 -6.59 13.02
C ILE A 184 -16.22 -7.56 14.00
N PHE A 185 -14.90 -7.68 13.99
CA PHE A 185 -14.15 -8.44 14.98
C PHE A 185 -13.77 -7.50 16.13
N GLY A 186 -14.04 -7.91 17.38
CA GLY A 186 -13.95 -7.03 18.55
C GLY A 186 -15.16 -6.12 18.70
N ASP A 187 -14.99 -5.00 19.37
CA ASP A 187 -16.06 -4.03 19.68
C ASP A 187 -16.24 -2.92 18.64
N GLY A 188 -15.37 -2.86 17.62
CA GLY A 188 -15.41 -1.87 16.55
C GLY A 188 -14.74 -0.53 16.88
N THR A 189 -14.12 -0.39 18.05
CA THR A 189 -13.39 0.82 18.46
C THR A 189 -11.98 0.91 17.89
N GLN A 190 -11.50 -0.17 17.25
CA GLN A 190 -10.18 -0.18 16.64
C GLN A 190 -10.08 0.89 15.52
N VAL A 191 -9.01 1.67 15.59
CA VAL A 191 -8.75 2.83 14.72
C VAL A 191 -7.79 2.48 13.59
N ARG A 192 -8.10 2.98 12.40
CA ARG A 192 -7.23 2.91 11.22
C ARG A 192 -7.11 4.28 10.57
N ASP A 193 -5.97 4.52 9.97
CA ASP A 193 -5.73 5.65 9.07
C ASP A 193 -5.97 5.16 7.63
N PHE A 194 -7.03 5.68 7.01
CA PHE A 194 -7.42 5.32 5.66
C PHE A 194 -7.00 6.39 4.67
N ILE A 195 -6.20 6.04 3.68
CA ILE A 195 -5.82 6.92 2.58
C ILE A 195 -6.47 6.47 1.28
N HIS A 196 -7.10 7.39 0.56
CA HIS A 196 -7.69 7.08 -0.74
C HIS A 196 -6.61 6.86 -1.79
N VAL A 197 -6.81 5.89 -2.68
CA VAL A 197 -5.80 5.50 -3.69
C VAL A 197 -5.42 6.66 -4.63
N THR A 198 -6.31 7.61 -4.90
CA THR A 198 -5.98 8.80 -5.72
C THR A 198 -5.00 9.72 -5.02
N ASP A 199 -5.09 9.90 -3.70
CA ASP A 199 -4.13 10.68 -2.93
C ASP A 199 -2.77 9.98 -2.88
N LEU A 200 -2.79 8.66 -2.65
CA LEU A 200 -1.58 7.85 -2.69
C LEU A 200 -0.86 8.01 -4.03
N THR A 201 -1.57 7.86 -5.16
CA THR A 201 -0.95 7.95 -6.50
C THR A 201 -0.42 9.36 -6.79
N ARG A 202 -1.13 10.39 -6.32
CA ARG A 202 -0.69 11.78 -6.41
C ARG A 202 0.58 12.03 -5.59
N ILE A 203 0.67 11.51 -4.37
CA ILE A 203 1.86 11.61 -3.51
C ILE A 203 3.06 10.89 -4.16
N ILE A 204 2.86 9.69 -4.72
CA ILE A 204 3.92 8.98 -5.45
C ILE A 204 4.39 9.81 -6.66
N GLY A 205 3.47 10.44 -7.39
CA GLY A 205 3.82 11.34 -8.49
C GLY A 205 4.67 12.54 -8.04
N LEU A 206 4.32 13.18 -6.92
CA LEU A 206 5.15 14.24 -6.33
C LEU A 206 6.55 13.74 -5.96
N ALA A 207 6.65 12.52 -5.43
CA ALA A 207 7.93 11.92 -5.08
C ALA A 207 8.80 11.55 -6.30
N ILE A 208 8.19 11.20 -7.43
CA ILE A 208 8.93 10.98 -8.69
C ILE A 208 9.65 12.26 -9.12
N GLU A 209 9.01 13.41 -8.98
CA GLU A 209 9.52 14.73 -9.42
C GLU A 209 10.34 15.47 -8.33
N ALA A 210 10.36 14.98 -7.11
CA ALA A 210 11.05 15.62 -5.99
C ALA A 210 12.56 15.69 -6.21
N LYS A 211 13.20 16.76 -5.74
CA LYS A 211 14.66 16.89 -5.80
C LYS A 211 15.38 15.99 -4.82
N GLU A 212 14.84 15.86 -3.63
CA GLU A 212 15.37 15.08 -2.51
C GLU A 212 14.20 14.39 -1.80
N LEU A 213 14.45 13.21 -1.26
CA LEU A 213 13.48 12.43 -0.53
C LEU A 213 14.05 11.96 0.81
N PRO A 214 13.22 11.88 1.86
CA PRO A 214 13.61 11.14 3.06
C PRO A 214 13.77 9.65 2.75
N ALA A 215 14.55 8.95 3.56
CA ALA A 215 14.75 7.51 3.38
C ALA A 215 13.47 6.70 3.63
N GLU A 216 12.67 7.12 4.58
CA GLU A 216 11.35 6.56 4.89
C GLU A 216 10.31 7.68 4.96
N LEU A 217 9.06 7.35 4.61
CA LEU A 217 7.95 8.28 4.65
C LEU A 217 6.64 7.54 4.93
N ASN A 218 5.90 7.99 5.93
CA ASN A 218 4.53 7.53 6.16
C ASN A 218 3.61 8.09 5.08
N ILE A 219 2.85 7.22 4.44
CA ILE A 219 1.85 7.63 3.45
C ILE A 219 0.46 7.28 4.00
N ALA A 220 -0.23 8.29 4.46
CA ALA A 220 -1.47 8.21 5.22
C ALA A 220 -2.26 9.51 5.10
N SER A 221 -3.49 9.53 5.60
CA SER A 221 -4.30 10.75 5.70
C SER A 221 -4.02 11.57 6.97
N GLY A 222 -3.53 10.92 8.02
CA GLY A 222 -3.42 11.51 9.36
C GLY A 222 -4.76 11.56 10.11
N GLU A 223 -5.82 10.96 9.56
CA GLU A 223 -7.15 10.96 10.15
C GLU A 223 -7.47 9.62 10.81
N ALA A 224 -7.91 9.69 12.06
CA ALA A 224 -8.33 8.52 12.84
C ALA A 224 -9.77 8.13 12.49
N THR A 225 -9.98 6.93 11.94
CA THR A 225 -11.32 6.41 11.66
C THR A 225 -11.49 5.06 12.37
N SER A 226 -12.47 4.97 13.29
CA SER A 226 -12.83 3.68 13.90
C SER A 226 -13.67 2.84 12.94
N LEU A 227 -13.78 1.53 13.20
CA LEU A 227 -14.69 0.69 12.41
C LEU A 227 -16.15 1.07 12.63
N LEU A 228 -16.51 1.63 13.78
CA LEU A 228 -17.84 2.17 14.04
C LEU A 228 -18.12 3.39 13.18
N ASP A 229 -17.17 4.35 13.09
CA ASP A 229 -17.28 5.52 12.21
C ASP A 229 -17.41 5.10 10.75
N LEU A 230 -16.65 4.08 10.33
CA LEU A 230 -16.72 3.52 8.98
C LEU A 230 -18.13 2.95 8.70
N ILE A 231 -18.71 2.22 9.65
CA ILE A 231 -20.08 1.69 9.54
C ILE A 231 -21.12 2.82 9.46
N GLU A 232 -20.96 3.88 10.26
CA GLU A 232 -21.86 5.04 10.22
C GLU A 232 -21.83 5.73 8.85
N ASN A 233 -20.64 5.96 8.29
CA ASN A 233 -20.50 6.52 6.94
C ASN A 233 -21.12 5.61 5.88
N LEU A 234 -20.90 4.31 5.96
CA LEU A 234 -21.52 3.35 5.02
C LEU A 234 -23.04 3.29 5.15
N LYS A 235 -23.60 3.35 6.36
CA LYS A 235 -25.05 3.42 6.59
C LYS A 235 -25.67 4.70 6.03
N PHE A 236 -24.95 5.81 6.12
CA PHE A 236 -25.41 7.07 5.53
C PHE A 236 -25.52 6.97 4.01
N LEU A 237 -24.54 6.32 3.35
CA LEU A 237 -24.50 6.11 1.90
C LEU A 237 -25.45 4.98 1.44
N HIS A 238 -25.65 3.97 2.29
CA HIS A 238 -26.42 2.74 2.03
C HIS A 238 -27.46 2.52 3.14
N PRO A 239 -28.58 3.25 3.14
CA PRO A 239 -29.61 3.13 4.20
C PRO A 239 -30.20 1.72 4.31
N GLU A 240 -30.11 0.91 3.24
CA GLU A 240 -30.54 -0.49 3.20
C GLU A 240 -29.59 -1.45 3.92
N MET A 241 -28.40 -1.00 4.30
CA MET A 241 -27.38 -1.81 4.97
C MET A 241 -27.94 -2.44 6.25
N LEU A 242 -27.73 -3.75 6.41
CA LEU A 242 -28.07 -4.48 7.64
C LEU A 242 -27.19 -4.02 8.81
N ASN A 243 -27.70 -4.23 10.04
CA ASN A 243 -26.90 -3.97 11.23
C ASN A 243 -25.69 -4.89 11.24
N PRO A 244 -24.49 -4.39 11.63
CA PRO A 244 -23.32 -5.22 11.72
C PRO A 244 -23.46 -6.28 12.81
N VAL A 245 -22.75 -7.40 12.63
CA VAL A 245 -22.61 -8.43 13.66
C VAL A 245 -21.20 -8.39 14.24
N PHE A 246 -21.12 -8.46 15.56
CA PHE A 246 -19.86 -8.46 16.28
C PHE A 246 -19.41 -9.90 16.52
N GLN A 247 -18.13 -10.15 16.31
CA GLN A 247 -17.47 -11.45 16.50
C GLN A 247 -16.32 -11.31 17.50
N GLU A 248 -15.79 -12.44 17.96
CA GLU A 248 -14.61 -12.43 18.82
C GLU A 248 -13.44 -11.69 18.18
N GLU A 249 -12.71 -10.95 19.00
CA GLU A 249 -11.51 -10.20 18.56
C GLU A 249 -10.47 -11.16 17.98
N ARG A 250 -9.81 -10.73 16.92
CA ARG A 250 -8.72 -11.50 16.31
C ARG A 250 -7.46 -11.38 17.14
N ALA A 251 -6.83 -12.51 17.47
CA ALA A 251 -5.55 -12.50 18.16
C ALA A 251 -4.50 -11.71 17.35
N GLY A 252 -3.84 -10.73 17.99
CA GLY A 252 -2.83 -9.90 17.37
C GLY A 252 -3.38 -8.76 16.49
N ASP A 253 -4.69 -8.46 16.57
CA ASP A 253 -5.21 -7.26 15.90
C ASP A 253 -4.70 -5.99 16.61
N ILE A 254 -4.16 -5.07 15.84
CA ILE A 254 -3.64 -3.79 16.33
C ILE A 254 -4.83 -2.89 16.65
N HIS A 255 -4.92 -2.38 17.88
CA HIS A 255 -6.04 -1.53 18.28
C HIS A 255 -6.02 -0.18 17.55
N THR A 256 -4.85 0.50 17.50
CA THR A 256 -4.74 1.82 16.86
C THR A 256 -3.58 1.88 15.89
N SER A 257 -3.87 2.20 14.64
CA SER A 257 -2.88 2.45 13.58
C SER A 257 -3.18 3.81 12.94
N LEU A 258 -2.48 4.86 13.41
CA LEU A 258 -2.63 6.25 12.98
C LEU A 258 -1.26 6.84 12.74
N ALA A 259 -1.03 7.41 11.57
CA ALA A 259 0.25 8.00 11.19
C ALA A 259 0.44 9.41 11.76
N ASP A 260 1.67 9.75 12.12
CA ASP A 260 2.14 11.13 12.06
C ASP A 260 2.52 11.44 10.60
N ILE A 261 1.87 12.43 10.01
CA ILE A 261 2.09 12.87 8.62
C ILE A 261 2.89 14.18 8.54
N SER A 262 3.52 14.61 9.62
CA SER A 262 4.26 15.87 9.66
C SER A 262 5.42 15.89 8.66
N LEU A 263 6.13 14.76 8.51
CA LEU A 263 7.19 14.63 7.52
C LEU A 263 6.63 14.66 6.08
N LEU A 264 5.51 13.99 5.82
CA LEU A 264 4.82 14.00 4.53
C LEU A 264 4.44 15.42 4.12
N THR A 265 3.76 16.16 5.01
CA THR A 265 3.25 17.52 4.74
C THR A 265 4.36 18.57 4.67
N SER A 266 5.50 18.33 5.33
CA SER A 266 6.70 19.19 5.20
C SER A 266 7.51 18.88 3.94
N THR A 267 7.44 17.64 3.43
CA THR A 267 8.14 17.22 2.22
C THR A 267 7.39 17.63 0.95
N PHE A 268 6.05 17.53 0.97
CA PHE A 268 5.21 17.80 -0.19
C PHE A 268 4.03 18.72 0.12
N GLU A 269 3.65 19.53 -0.85
CA GLU A 269 2.34 20.20 -0.85
C GLU A 269 1.26 19.19 -1.27
N VAL A 270 0.83 18.36 -0.32
CA VAL A 270 -0.12 17.28 -0.61
C VAL A 270 -1.54 17.77 -0.94
N GLY A 271 -1.87 19.04 -0.66
CA GLY A 271 -3.20 19.60 -0.86
C GLY A 271 -4.26 18.96 0.04
N GLU A 272 -5.52 19.17 -0.29
CA GLU A 272 -6.65 18.52 0.39
C GLU A 272 -6.73 17.05 0.00
N MET A 273 -6.87 16.17 0.99
CA MET A 273 -7.02 14.73 0.78
C MET A 273 -8.50 14.35 0.74
N VAL A 274 -8.81 13.29 0.01
CA VAL A 274 -10.17 12.74 -0.09
C VAL A 274 -10.61 12.26 1.30
N SER A 275 -11.70 12.84 1.80
CA SER A 275 -12.29 12.40 3.07
C SER A 275 -12.83 10.96 2.96
N ILE A 276 -12.93 10.26 4.10
CA ILE A 276 -13.48 8.89 4.10
C ILE A 276 -14.90 8.85 3.52
N GLN A 277 -15.72 9.86 3.77
CA GLN A 277 -17.09 9.94 3.27
C GLN A 277 -17.14 10.09 1.74
N GLU A 278 -16.28 10.93 1.16
CA GLU A 278 -16.18 11.10 -0.30
C GLU A 278 -15.64 9.85 -0.97
N GLY A 279 -14.58 9.25 -0.41
CA GLY A 279 -13.95 8.06 -1.00
C GLY A 279 -14.77 6.78 -0.86
N LEU A 280 -15.80 6.75 0.00
CA LEU A 280 -16.73 5.63 0.11
C LEU A 280 -17.89 5.74 -0.90
N SER A 281 -18.17 6.91 -1.45
CA SER A 281 -19.29 7.22 -2.36
C SER A 281 -19.24 6.51 -3.74
#